data_ebe5f8fed4c715a4efc15a208fab53ec
#
_entry.id   ebe5f8fed4c715a4efc15a208fab53ec
#
_cell.length_a   1.000
_cell.length_b   1.000
_cell.length_c   1.000
_cell.angle_alpha   90.00
_cell.angle_beta   90.00
_cell.angle_gamma   90.00
#
_symmetry.space_group_name_H-M   'P 1'
#
loop_
_entity.id
_entity.type
_entity.pdbx_description
1 polymer ?
#
loop_
_entity_poly.entity_id
_entity_poly.type
_entity_poly.pdbx_seq_one_letter_code
_entity_poly.pdbx_strand_id
1 'polypeptide(L)'
;MKKISKLLLALSFLFSITTSAFAVTVASWGGAYTESQKLGYGDPTAKKLGIPINWVDYSGGLSEIKAQKEAGKITWDIMDVFAMDTINGCDEGLFVKFDFDKDFPAAPDG
;
A
#
# COMPACT_ATOMS: atom_id res chain seq x y z
N MET A 1 28.18 -53.29 -3.92
CA MET A 1 26.81 -52.85 -4.10
C MET A 1 26.30 -52.07 -2.87
N LYS A 2 27.00 -51.02 -2.43
CA LYS A 2 26.61 -50.20 -1.26
C LYS A 2 27.04 -48.75 -1.39
N LYS A 3 27.12 -48.18 -2.60
CA LYS A 3 27.57 -46.77 -2.82
C LYS A 3 26.62 -45.87 -3.61
N ILE A 4 25.45 -46.35 -3.95
CA ILE A 4 24.46 -45.56 -4.75
C ILE A 4 23.39 -44.91 -3.88
N SER A 5 23.26 -45.30 -2.60
CA SER A 5 22.19 -44.84 -1.72
C SER A 5 22.46 -43.48 -1.02
N LYS A 6 23.64 -42.88 -1.19
CA LYS A 6 23.98 -41.60 -0.54
C LYS A 6 23.89 -40.36 -1.45
N LEU A 7 23.60 -40.53 -2.72
CA LEU A 7 23.57 -39.43 -3.69
C LEU A 7 22.17 -38.92 -3.99
N LEU A 8 21.11 -39.51 -3.43
CA LEU A 8 19.72 -39.11 -3.65
C LEU A 8 19.12 -38.26 -2.53
N LEU A 9 19.90 -37.93 -1.49
CA LEU A 9 19.41 -37.15 -0.35
C LEU A 9 19.82 -35.67 -0.39
N ALA A 10 20.46 -35.20 -1.44
CA ALA A 10 20.99 -33.83 -1.50
C ALA A 10 20.25 -32.89 -2.47
N LEU A 11 19.12 -33.29 -3.05
CA LEU A 11 18.45 -32.48 -4.07
C LEU A 11 17.02 -32.07 -3.66
N SER A 12 16.73 -32.00 -2.36
CA SER A 12 15.50 -31.40 -1.85
C SER A 12 15.79 -30.04 -1.23
N PHE A 13 16.56 -29.21 -1.93
CA PHE A 13 16.58 -27.78 -1.63
C PHE A 13 15.28 -27.21 -2.19
N LEU A 14 14.21 -27.28 -1.39
CA LEU A 14 12.97 -26.58 -1.69
C LEU A 14 13.33 -25.11 -1.89
N PHE A 15 13.27 -24.67 -3.11
CA PHE A 15 13.29 -23.27 -3.49
C PHE A 15 11.99 -22.67 -2.94
N SER A 16 12.00 -22.24 -1.68
CA SER A 16 10.93 -21.45 -1.09
C SER A 16 10.93 -20.11 -1.81
N ILE A 17 10.13 -20.03 -2.87
CA ILE A 17 9.81 -18.74 -3.51
C ILE A 17 8.99 -17.98 -2.47
N THR A 18 9.64 -17.14 -1.69
CA THR A 18 8.98 -16.15 -0.86
C THR A 18 8.38 -15.12 -1.81
N THR A 19 7.11 -15.30 -2.16
CA THR A 19 6.34 -14.23 -2.76
C THR A 19 6.27 -13.11 -1.73
N SER A 20 7.03 -12.04 -1.93
CA SER A 20 6.84 -10.81 -1.18
C SER A 20 5.39 -10.37 -1.42
N ALA A 21 4.54 -10.53 -0.44
CA ALA A 21 3.19 -9.98 -0.51
C ALA A 21 3.33 -8.46 -0.64
N PHE A 22 2.87 -7.90 -1.75
CA PHE A 22 2.83 -6.46 -1.93
C PHE A 22 1.84 -5.89 -0.90
N ALA A 23 2.32 -5.06 0.00
CA ALA A 23 1.51 -4.39 1.02
C ALA A 23 1.29 -2.94 0.61
N VAL A 24 0.08 -2.43 0.80
CA VAL A 24 -0.26 -1.02 0.59
C VAL A 24 -0.07 -0.25 1.88
N THR A 25 0.63 0.86 1.84
CA THR A 25 0.82 1.74 3.00
C THR A 25 -0.09 2.96 2.90
N VAL A 26 -0.95 3.12 3.90
CA VAL A 26 -1.91 4.23 4.00
C VAL A 26 -1.47 5.15 5.14
N ALA A 27 -1.24 6.42 4.82
CA ALA A 27 -0.99 7.46 5.80
C ALA A 27 -2.31 8.15 6.18
N SER A 28 -2.62 8.20 7.47
CA SER A 28 -3.85 8.77 8.01
C SER A 28 -3.57 9.59 9.28
N TRP A 29 -4.58 10.25 9.83
CA TRP A 29 -4.41 11.22 10.93
C TRP A 29 -4.37 10.60 12.32
N GLY A 30 -4.38 9.28 12.41
CA GLY A 30 -4.21 8.57 13.69
C GLY A 30 -5.47 8.46 14.53
N GLY A 31 -5.30 7.82 15.69
CA GLY A 31 -6.33 7.70 16.72
C GLY A 31 -7.62 7.07 16.24
N ALA A 32 -8.74 7.53 16.77
CA ALA A 32 -10.08 7.03 16.44
C ALA A 32 -10.43 7.21 14.96
N TYR A 33 -9.86 8.19 14.29
CA TYR A 33 -10.07 8.41 12.85
C TYR A 33 -9.50 7.24 12.04
N THR A 34 -8.23 6.92 12.21
CA THR A 34 -7.60 5.77 11.54
C THR A 34 -8.28 4.46 11.90
N GLU A 35 -8.67 4.26 13.15
CA GLU A 35 -9.41 3.05 13.56
C GLU A 35 -10.76 2.92 12.86
N SER A 36 -11.48 4.02 12.68
CA SER A 36 -12.75 4.01 11.94
C SER A 36 -12.56 3.62 10.47
N GLN A 37 -11.48 4.05 9.85
CA GLN A 37 -11.12 3.70 8.48
C GLN A 37 -10.73 2.22 8.36
N LYS A 38 -9.94 1.72 9.30
CA LYS A 38 -9.57 0.29 9.34
C LYS A 38 -10.82 -0.59 9.38
N LEU A 39 -11.72 -0.32 10.34
CA LEU A 39 -12.94 -1.09 10.53
C LEU A 39 -13.94 -0.91 9.38
N GLY A 40 -14.09 0.32 8.87
CA GLY A 40 -15.10 0.65 7.87
C GLY A 40 -14.79 0.09 6.49
N TYR A 41 -13.52 0.18 6.04
CA TYR A 41 -13.15 -0.24 4.70
C TYR A 41 -11.76 -0.89 4.58
N GLY A 42 -10.80 -0.55 5.44
CA GLY A 42 -9.44 -1.04 5.35
C GLY A 42 -9.36 -2.56 5.49
N ASP A 43 -9.80 -3.10 6.62
CA ASP A 43 -9.76 -4.54 6.90
C ASP A 43 -10.66 -5.35 5.95
N PRO A 44 -11.90 -4.91 5.64
CA PRO A 44 -12.70 -5.58 4.62
C PRO A 44 -12.04 -5.63 3.25
N THR A 45 -11.38 -4.54 2.84
CA THR A 45 -10.67 -4.46 1.55
C THR A 45 -9.44 -5.35 1.54
N ALA A 46 -8.61 -5.27 2.59
CA ALA A 46 -7.44 -6.13 2.73
C ALA A 46 -7.81 -7.62 2.63
N LYS A 47 -8.87 -8.01 3.33
CA LYS A 47 -9.40 -9.38 3.28
C LYS A 47 -9.92 -9.77 1.90
N LYS A 48 -10.67 -8.88 1.24
CA LYS A 48 -11.25 -9.13 -0.08
C LYS A 48 -10.18 -9.29 -1.17
N LEU A 49 -9.15 -8.46 -1.12
CA LEU A 49 -8.09 -8.43 -2.13
C LEU A 49 -6.91 -9.35 -1.81
N GLY A 50 -6.81 -9.85 -0.57
CA GLY A 50 -5.64 -10.60 -0.10
C GLY A 50 -4.35 -9.75 -0.02
N ILE A 51 -4.50 -8.44 0.12
CA ILE A 51 -3.38 -7.48 0.17
C ILE A 51 -3.31 -6.90 1.58
N PRO A 52 -2.19 -7.05 2.31
CA PRO A 52 -2.00 -6.39 3.60
C PRO A 52 -2.01 -4.86 3.46
N ILE A 53 -2.66 -4.17 4.40
CA ILE A 53 -2.64 -2.72 4.50
C ILE A 53 -1.84 -2.32 5.74
N ASN A 54 -0.78 -1.55 5.54
CA ASN A 54 -0.01 -0.93 6.61
C ASN A 54 -0.55 0.48 6.84
N TRP A 55 -0.80 0.82 8.10
CA TRP A 55 -1.27 2.15 8.47
C TRP A 55 -0.15 2.91 9.17
N VAL A 56 0.05 4.16 8.78
CA VAL A 56 0.96 5.09 9.44
C VAL A 56 0.23 6.36 9.79
N ASP A 57 0.50 6.88 10.96
CA ASP A 57 -0.08 8.14 11.41
C ASP A 57 0.83 9.29 11.01
N TYR A 58 0.24 10.39 10.55
CA TYR A 58 0.94 11.63 10.23
C TYR A 58 0.13 12.85 10.69
N SER A 59 0.76 14.01 10.76
CA SER A 59 0.16 15.20 11.38
C SER A 59 -0.61 16.11 10.42
N GLY A 60 -0.79 15.68 9.17
CA GLY A 60 -1.46 16.47 8.12
C GLY A 60 -0.50 17.32 7.29
N GLY A 61 -1.03 17.91 6.21
CA GLY A 61 -0.26 18.72 5.26
C GLY A 61 0.64 17.89 4.34
N LEU A 62 1.46 18.58 3.55
CA LEU A 62 2.25 17.96 2.48
C LEU A 62 3.75 17.81 2.78
N SER A 63 4.21 18.27 3.95
CA SER A 63 5.65 18.34 4.25
C SER A 63 6.35 17.00 4.24
N GLU A 64 5.72 15.96 4.81
CA GLU A 64 6.34 14.64 4.89
C GLU A 64 6.43 13.96 3.53
N ILE A 65 5.39 14.05 2.70
CA ILE A 65 5.43 13.47 1.34
C ILE A 65 6.39 14.24 0.43
N LYS A 66 6.52 15.56 0.60
CA LYS A 66 7.55 16.36 -0.09
C LYS A 66 8.95 15.88 0.28
N ALA A 67 9.23 15.67 1.56
CA ALA A 67 10.52 15.15 2.01
C ALA A 67 10.82 13.75 1.46
N GLN A 68 9.83 12.87 1.41
CA GLN A 68 9.99 11.54 0.79
C GLN A 68 10.31 11.65 -0.70
N LYS A 69 9.63 12.54 -1.43
CA LYS A 69 9.89 12.78 -2.85
C LYS A 69 11.31 13.34 -3.08
N GLU A 70 11.72 14.32 -2.30
CA GLU A 70 13.06 14.89 -2.38
C GLU A 70 14.16 13.87 -2.08
N ALA A 71 13.90 12.97 -1.12
CA ALA A 71 14.80 11.86 -0.80
C ALA A 71 14.80 10.74 -1.87
N GLY A 72 13.92 10.81 -2.88
CA GLY A 72 13.78 9.78 -3.91
C GLY A 72 13.25 8.45 -3.35
N LYS A 73 12.59 8.46 -2.20
CA LYS A 73 12.07 7.26 -1.54
C LYS A 73 10.66 7.50 -1.02
N ILE A 74 9.66 7.19 -1.84
CA ILE A 74 8.26 7.22 -1.46
C ILE A 74 7.92 5.92 -0.73
N THR A 75 7.35 6.02 0.46
CA THR A 75 6.95 4.88 1.30
C THR A 75 5.46 4.82 1.57
N TRP A 76 4.71 5.84 1.20
CA TRP A 76 3.26 5.91 1.32
C TRP A 76 2.62 5.75 -0.06
N ASP A 77 1.67 4.82 -0.18
CA ASP A 77 0.95 4.58 -1.42
C ASP A 77 -0.33 5.43 -1.50
N ILE A 78 -0.96 5.62 -0.34
CA ILE A 78 -2.19 6.42 -0.20
C ILE A 78 -2.02 7.32 1.01
N MET A 79 -2.56 8.54 0.94
CA MET A 79 -2.64 9.41 2.12
C MET A 79 -3.95 10.18 2.16
N ASP A 80 -4.48 10.35 3.37
CA ASP A 80 -5.60 11.24 3.65
C ASP A 80 -5.11 12.67 3.72
N VAL A 81 -5.75 13.56 2.98
CA VAL A 81 -5.39 14.98 2.95
C VAL A 81 -6.64 15.85 2.96
N PHE A 82 -6.50 17.10 3.38
CA PHE A 82 -7.55 18.08 3.19
C PHE A 82 -7.71 18.43 1.70
N ALA A 83 -8.92 18.89 1.32
CA ALA A 83 -9.21 19.24 -0.07
C ALA A 83 -8.22 20.22 -0.68
N MET A 84 -7.77 21.23 0.09
CA MET A 84 -6.76 22.17 -0.37
C MET A 84 -5.40 21.52 -0.61
N ASP A 85 -5.01 20.57 0.24
CA ASP A 85 -3.76 19.82 0.08
C ASP A 85 -3.82 18.91 -1.15
N THR A 86 -5.02 18.40 -1.51
CA THR A 86 -5.20 17.64 -2.74
C THR A 86 -4.87 18.49 -3.96
N ILE A 87 -5.39 19.71 -4.02
CA ILE A 87 -5.13 20.63 -5.13
C ILE A 87 -3.63 20.96 -5.21
N ASN A 88 -3.05 21.42 -4.10
CA ASN A 88 -1.65 21.79 -4.04
C ASN A 88 -0.73 20.59 -4.35
N GLY A 89 -1.03 19.42 -3.82
CA GLY A 89 -0.27 18.21 -4.07
C GLY A 89 -0.33 17.73 -5.52
N CYS A 90 -1.47 17.89 -6.18
CA CYS A 90 -1.60 17.62 -7.61
C CYS A 90 -0.80 18.62 -8.46
N ASP A 91 -0.85 19.90 -8.12
CA ASP A 91 -0.11 20.96 -8.85
C ASP A 91 1.41 20.81 -8.70
N GLU A 92 1.87 20.37 -7.53
CA GLU A 92 3.26 20.09 -7.24
C GLU A 92 3.73 18.71 -7.75
N GLY A 93 2.83 17.92 -8.35
CA GLY A 93 3.15 16.59 -8.86
C GLY A 93 3.49 15.58 -7.77
N LEU A 94 2.91 15.74 -6.58
CA LEU A 94 3.05 14.81 -5.47
C LEU A 94 2.07 13.63 -5.58
N PHE A 95 0.91 13.85 -6.21
CA PHE A 95 -0.15 12.88 -6.31
C PHE A 95 -0.39 12.45 -7.76
N VAL A 96 -0.82 11.20 -7.91
CA VAL A 96 -1.27 10.67 -9.20
C VAL A 96 -2.63 11.27 -9.53
N LYS A 97 -2.78 11.77 -10.76
CA LYS A 97 -4.08 12.22 -11.28
C LYS A 97 -4.85 11.02 -11.80
N PHE A 98 -6.10 10.91 -11.38
CA PHE A 98 -7.04 9.91 -11.88
C PHE A 98 -7.99 10.53 -12.91
N ASP A 99 -8.34 9.74 -13.91
CA ASP A 99 -9.48 10.01 -14.80
C ASP A 99 -10.69 9.24 -14.26
N PHE A 100 -11.57 9.94 -13.53
CA PHE A 100 -12.67 9.28 -12.84
C PHE A 100 -13.59 8.49 -13.76
N ASP A 101 -13.75 8.91 -15.01
CA ASP A 101 -14.60 8.21 -15.98
C ASP A 101 -13.98 6.88 -16.48
N LYS A 102 -12.65 6.78 -16.45
CA LYS A 102 -11.92 5.58 -16.91
C LYS A 102 -11.43 4.70 -15.79
N ASP A 103 -10.96 5.31 -14.71
CA ASP A 103 -10.23 4.60 -13.65
C ASP A 103 -11.16 4.04 -12.58
N PHE A 104 -12.39 4.53 -12.49
CA PHE A 104 -13.36 4.10 -11.48
C PHE A 104 -14.69 3.68 -12.12
N PRO A 105 -15.38 2.67 -11.53
CA PRO A 105 -16.76 2.36 -11.93
C PRO A 105 -17.67 3.53 -11.63
N ALA A 106 -18.72 3.70 -12.44
CA ALA A 106 -19.74 4.69 -12.19
C ALA A 106 -20.33 4.52 -10.78
N ALA A 107 -20.68 5.64 -10.13
CA ALA A 107 -21.37 5.61 -8.86
C ALA A 107 -22.69 4.85 -8.99
N PRO A 108 -23.11 4.07 -7.97
CA PRO A 108 -24.32 3.25 -8.06
C PRO A 108 -25.60 3.99 -8.42
N ASP A 109 -25.70 5.26 -8.11
CA ASP A 109 -26.91 6.07 -8.31
C ASP A 109 -26.69 7.35 -9.15
N GLY A 110 -25.68 7.38 -9.97
CA GLY A 110 -25.41 8.45 -10.95
C GLY A 110 -24.52 9.55 -10.45
#